data_18bc2f16057782173caa022fd52bdd77
#
_entry.id   18bc2f16057782173caa022fd52bdd77
#
_cell.length_a   1.000
_cell.length_b   1.000
_cell.length_c   1.000
_cell.angle_alpha   90.00
_cell.angle_beta   90.00
_cell.angle_gamma   90.00
#
_symmetry.space_group_name_H-M   'P 1'
#
loop_
_entity.id
_entity.type
_entity.pdbx_description
1 polymer ?
#
loop_
_entity_poly.entity_id
_entity_poly.type
_entity_poly.pdbx_seq_one_letter_code
_entity_poly.pdbx_strand_id
1 'polypeptide(L)'
;MRKCLPKYFVGMFGVAILVAFAVLINSASSQPPPKEEGPEPAPPAGQTYIGSKACSACHFKQFTSWKKTKHAKEAWESVPAKYQTNPDCVKCHSTGYGQPSGFKDLATTPNLVGTTCEGCHGPGSEHEKTCKPFLNKKTLSPEEEKSARDSIYKVLPKNVCVACHMVQGHVEHPKYDKK
;
A
#
# COMPACT_ATOMS: atom_id res chain seq x y z
N MET A 1 -40.55 -55.83 -34.70
CA MET A 1 -40.20 -56.10 -33.30
C MET A 1 -39.69 -54.81 -32.65
N ARG A 2 -40.52 -54.17 -31.87
CA ARG A 2 -40.16 -52.94 -31.13
C ARG A 2 -39.62 -53.34 -29.76
N LYS A 3 -38.36 -53.04 -29.47
CA LYS A 3 -37.74 -53.29 -28.15
C LYS A 3 -38.08 -52.11 -27.24
N CYS A 4 -38.87 -52.37 -26.17
CA CYS A 4 -39.11 -51.41 -25.10
C CYS A 4 -37.83 -51.21 -24.27
N LEU A 5 -37.31 -50.02 -24.22
CA LEU A 5 -36.28 -49.59 -23.25
C LEU A 5 -36.98 -49.23 -21.92
N PRO A 6 -36.47 -49.64 -20.77
CA PRO A 6 -37.10 -49.35 -19.49
C PRO A 6 -36.93 -47.87 -19.14
N LYS A 7 -38.08 -47.21 -18.82
CA LYS A 7 -38.22 -45.80 -18.48
C LYS A 7 -37.60 -45.35 -17.13
N TYR A 8 -36.92 -46.26 -16.43
CA TYR A 8 -36.45 -45.97 -15.06
C TYR A 8 -34.97 -45.57 -14.97
N PHE A 9 -34.23 -45.58 -16.08
CA PHE A 9 -32.80 -45.31 -16.02
C PHE A 9 -32.43 -43.80 -16.09
N VAL A 10 -33.35 -42.96 -16.47
CA VAL A 10 -33.11 -41.49 -16.65
C VAL A 10 -33.22 -40.74 -15.31
N GLY A 11 -34.02 -41.28 -14.36
CA GLY A 11 -34.24 -40.60 -13.07
C GLY A 11 -33.06 -40.66 -12.08
N MET A 12 -32.29 -41.78 -12.08
CA MET A 12 -31.20 -41.95 -11.10
C MET A 12 -29.94 -41.15 -11.45
N PHE A 13 -29.65 -40.95 -12.74
CA PHE A 13 -28.51 -40.13 -13.14
C PHE A 13 -28.72 -38.64 -12.90
N GLY A 14 -29.95 -38.16 -13.05
CA GLY A 14 -30.28 -36.73 -12.82
C GLY A 14 -30.15 -36.30 -11.36
N VAL A 15 -30.54 -37.17 -10.42
CA VAL A 15 -30.46 -36.88 -8.98
C VAL A 15 -29.00 -36.93 -8.49
N ALA A 16 -28.21 -37.87 -9.00
CA ALA A 16 -26.79 -37.95 -8.65
C ALA A 16 -25.99 -36.71 -9.12
N ILE A 17 -26.29 -36.17 -10.30
CA ILE A 17 -25.61 -34.98 -10.83
C ILE A 17 -26.02 -33.73 -10.03
N LEU A 18 -27.29 -33.59 -9.64
CA LEU A 18 -27.78 -32.46 -8.85
C LEU A 18 -27.18 -32.45 -7.43
N VAL A 19 -27.03 -33.61 -6.79
CA VAL A 19 -26.40 -33.72 -5.47
C VAL A 19 -24.91 -33.43 -5.55
N ALA A 20 -24.20 -33.93 -6.58
CA ALA A 20 -22.79 -33.62 -6.81
C ALA A 20 -22.56 -32.11 -7.05
N PHE A 21 -23.46 -31.45 -7.79
CA PHE A 21 -23.37 -30.01 -8.05
C PHE A 21 -23.66 -29.17 -6.79
N ALA A 22 -24.60 -29.58 -5.95
CA ALA A 22 -24.91 -28.92 -4.68
C ALA A 22 -23.75 -29.03 -3.67
N VAL A 23 -23.01 -30.16 -3.66
CA VAL A 23 -21.83 -30.34 -2.80
C VAL A 23 -20.65 -29.47 -3.28
N LEU A 24 -20.49 -29.27 -4.59
CA LEU A 24 -19.43 -28.43 -5.15
C LEU A 24 -19.66 -26.92 -4.88
N ILE A 25 -20.91 -26.48 -4.80
CA ILE A 25 -21.23 -25.06 -4.51
C ILE A 25 -20.99 -24.73 -3.02
N ASN A 26 -21.14 -25.69 -2.11
CA ASN A 26 -20.87 -25.50 -0.68
C ASN A 26 -19.38 -25.52 -0.31
N SER A 27 -18.50 -25.82 -1.26
CA SER A 27 -17.04 -25.73 -1.08
C SER A 27 -16.47 -24.38 -1.51
N ALA A 28 -17.31 -23.36 -1.76
CA ALA A 28 -16.87 -21.98 -1.88
C ALA A 28 -16.28 -21.55 -0.53
N SER A 29 -14.96 -21.61 -0.47
CA SER A 29 -14.12 -21.36 0.69
C SER A 29 -14.58 -20.12 1.46
N SER A 30 -15.02 -20.31 2.67
CA SER A 30 -15.03 -19.27 3.68
C SER A 30 -13.57 -18.90 3.98
N GLN A 31 -13.00 -17.98 3.19
CA GLN A 31 -11.77 -17.32 3.62
C GLN A 31 -12.10 -16.66 4.96
N PRO A 32 -11.32 -16.92 6.01
CA PRO A 32 -11.51 -16.19 7.26
C PRO A 32 -11.41 -14.69 6.95
N PRO A 33 -12.24 -13.85 7.58
CA PRO A 33 -12.16 -12.41 7.40
C PRO A 33 -10.72 -11.98 7.66
N PRO A 34 -10.18 -10.99 6.90
CA PRO A 34 -8.86 -10.44 7.17
C PRO A 34 -8.79 -10.09 8.66
N LYS A 35 -7.79 -10.61 9.37
CA LYS A 35 -7.55 -10.17 10.75
C LYS A 35 -7.44 -8.66 10.71
N GLU A 36 -8.26 -7.97 11.49
CA GLU A 36 -8.09 -6.56 11.78
C GLU A 36 -6.70 -6.41 12.40
N GLU A 37 -5.73 -6.05 11.57
CA GLU A 37 -4.42 -5.67 12.07
C GLU A 37 -4.62 -4.36 12.82
N GLY A 38 -4.23 -4.33 14.08
CA GLY A 38 -4.35 -3.15 14.94
C GLY A 38 -3.67 -1.91 14.31
N PRO A 39 -3.84 -0.73 14.91
CA PRO A 39 -3.25 0.51 14.40
C PRO A 39 -1.76 0.32 14.16
N GLU A 40 -1.31 0.81 13.02
CA GLU A 40 0.09 0.67 12.61
C GLU A 40 1.01 1.27 13.69
N PRO A 41 2.06 0.58 14.13
CA PRO A 41 2.95 1.09 15.16
C PRO A 41 3.56 2.42 14.72
N ALA A 42 3.77 3.33 15.66
CA ALA A 42 4.43 4.60 15.40
C ALA A 42 5.87 4.37 14.91
N PRO A 43 6.41 5.27 14.07
CA PRO A 43 7.81 5.21 13.67
C PRO A 43 8.73 5.18 14.90
N PRO A 44 9.88 4.47 14.83
CA PRO A 44 10.84 4.46 15.91
C PRO A 44 11.28 5.86 16.32
N ALA A 45 11.44 6.09 17.62
CA ALA A 45 11.85 7.39 18.14
C ALA A 45 13.16 7.86 17.51
N GLY A 46 13.24 9.16 17.18
CA GLY A 46 14.43 9.77 16.60
C GLY A 46 14.59 9.67 15.08
N GLN A 47 13.75 8.87 14.40
CA GLN A 47 13.73 8.86 12.94
C GLN A 47 12.93 10.03 12.37
N THR A 48 13.43 10.62 11.26
CA THR A 48 12.81 11.78 10.63
C THR A 48 12.55 11.52 9.15
N TYR A 49 11.50 12.19 8.63
CA TYR A 49 11.19 12.23 7.20
C TYR A 49 12.16 13.19 6.50
N ILE A 50 12.80 12.73 5.43
CA ILE A 50 13.86 13.44 4.70
C ILE A 50 13.47 13.82 3.26
N GLY A 51 12.36 13.27 2.77
CA GLY A 51 11.83 13.52 1.42
C GLY A 51 12.46 12.67 0.33
N SER A 52 11.69 12.42 -0.73
CA SER A 52 12.06 11.51 -1.84
C SER A 52 13.37 11.87 -2.52
N LYS A 53 13.80 13.14 -2.52
CA LYS A 53 15.03 13.55 -3.18
C LYS A 53 16.27 12.92 -2.53
N ALA A 54 16.30 12.74 -1.22
CA ALA A 54 17.38 12.07 -0.51
C ALA A 54 17.53 10.61 -0.97
N CYS A 55 16.41 9.92 -1.21
CA CYS A 55 16.41 8.53 -1.66
C CYS A 55 17.03 8.35 -3.06
N SER A 56 16.97 9.39 -3.91
CA SER A 56 17.41 9.32 -5.31
C SER A 56 18.91 9.05 -5.48
N ALA A 57 19.73 9.38 -4.49
CA ALA A 57 21.17 9.16 -4.53
C ALA A 57 21.56 7.68 -4.67
N CYS A 58 20.79 6.79 -4.02
CA CYS A 58 21.02 5.34 -4.08
C CYS A 58 19.96 4.64 -4.94
N HIS A 59 18.71 5.11 -4.93
CA HIS A 59 17.56 4.49 -5.56
C HIS A 59 17.08 5.25 -6.80
N PHE A 60 18.02 5.67 -7.67
CA PHE A 60 17.71 6.51 -8.84
C PHE A 60 16.66 5.91 -9.78
N LYS A 61 16.72 4.60 -10.05
CA LYS A 61 15.75 3.91 -10.92
C LYS A 61 14.35 3.95 -10.31
N GLN A 62 14.23 3.62 -9.04
CA GLN A 62 12.97 3.63 -8.29
C GLN A 62 12.40 5.05 -8.21
N PHE A 63 13.24 6.02 -7.88
CA PHE A 63 12.88 7.43 -7.85
C PHE A 63 12.33 7.92 -9.19
N THR A 64 13.02 7.59 -10.30
CA THR A 64 12.59 7.98 -11.66
C THR A 64 11.29 7.29 -12.06
N SER A 65 11.09 6.04 -11.65
CA SER A 65 9.85 5.31 -11.87
C SER A 65 8.69 5.92 -11.07
N TRP A 66 8.91 6.16 -9.76
CA TRP A 66 7.93 6.78 -8.87
C TRP A 66 7.49 8.16 -9.38
N LYS A 67 8.40 9.00 -9.84
CA LYS A 67 8.08 10.33 -10.41
C LYS A 67 7.08 10.29 -11.57
N LYS A 68 6.91 9.16 -12.23
CA LYS A 68 5.93 9.00 -13.32
C LYS A 68 4.54 8.59 -12.83
N THR A 69 4.41 8.20 -11.57
CA THR A 69 3.15 7.72 -10.99
C THR A 69 2.20 8.85 -10.60
N LYS A 70 0.93 8.51 -10.43
CA LYS A 70 -0.07 9.43 -9.88
C LYS A 70 0.24 9.86 -8.44
N HIS A 71 0.83 8.99 -7.65
CA HIS A 71 1.26 9.32 -6.28
C HIS A 71 2.24 10.50 -6.25
N ALA A 72 3.17 10.56 -7.21
CA ALA A 72 4.12 11.65 -7.28
C ALA A 72 3.56 12.93 -7.90
N LYS A 73 2.59 12.80 -8.82
CA LYS A 73 2.12 13.93 -9.65
C LYS A 73 0.78 14.50 -9.16
N GLU A 74 -0.15 13.60 -8.86
CA GLU A 74 -1.56 13.95 -8.70
C GLU A 74 -2.03 13.88 -7.24
N ALA A 75 -1.31 13.17 -6.37
CA ALA A 75 -1.79 12.94 -5.01
C ALA A 75 -2.10 14.25 -4.26
N TRP A 76 -1.27 15.26 -4.39
CA TRP A 76 -1.53 16.58 -3.80
C TRP A 76 -2.37 17.47 -4.69
N GLU A 77 -2.09 17.49 -5.99
CA GLU A 77 -2.77 18.39 -6.94
C GLU A 77 -4.27 18.10 -7.05
N SER A 78 -4.68 16.86 -6.74
CA SER A 78 -6.09 16.47 -6.69
C SER A 78 -6.85 17.07 -5.51
N VAL A 79 -6.16 17.59 -4.49
CA VAL A 79 -6.79 18.26 -3.34
C VAL A 79 -7.10 19.70 -3.67
N PRO A 80 -8.38 20.12 -3.74
CA PRO A 80 -8.71 21.52 -3.98
C PRO A 80 -8.08 22.44 -2.93
N ALA A 81 -7.62 23.62 -3.33
CA ALA A 81 -6.86 24.55 -2.48
C ALA A 81 -7.49 24.80 -1.10
N LYS A 82 -8.83 24.94 -1.06
CA LYS A 82 -9.58 25.17 0.19
C LYS A 82 -9.53 23.99 1.18
N TYR A 83 -9.10 22.78 0.73
CA TYR A 83 -8.98 21.59 1.56
C TYR A 83 -7.54 21.18 1.86
N GLN A 84 -6.54 21.91 1.33
CA GLN A 84 -5.13 21.59 1.55
C GLN A 84 -4.64 21.84 2.99
N THR A 85 -5.50 22.40 3.83
CA THR A 85 -5.29 22.51 5.29
C THR A 85 -6.21 21.59 6.10
N ASN A 86 -7.11 20.84 5.44
CA ASN A 86 -8.01 19.92 6.12
C ASN A 86 -7.27 18.64 6.50
N PRO A 87 -7.18 18.30 7.81
CA PRO A 87 -6.50 17.10 8.29
C PRO A 87 -6.98 15.80 7.64
N ASP A 88 -8.29 15.69 7.36
CA ASP A 88 -8.88 14.49 6.77
C ASP A 88 -8.45 14.26 5.32
N CYS A 89 -8.13 15.32 4.59
CA CYS A 89 -7.57 15.21 3.25
C CYS A 89 -6.05 15.01 3.31
N VAL A 90 -5.37 15.84 4.08
CA VAL A 90 -3.91 15.95 4.11
C VAL A 90 -3.25 14.67 4.62
N LYS A 91 -3.88 13.93 5.54
CA LYS A 91 -3.35 12.65 6.07
C LYS A 91 -3.06 11.60 4.99
N CYS A 92 -3.84 11.59 3.88
CA CYS A 92 -3.65 10.68 2.76
C CYS A 92 -2.89 11.34 1.59
N HIS A 93 -2.99 12.65 1.46
CA HIS A 93 -2.44 13.42 0.34
C HIS A 93 -1.08 14.08 0.65
N SER A 94 -0.47 13.73 1.78
CA SER A 94 0.89 14.13 2.14
C SER A 94 1.62 13.01 2.89
N THR A 95 2.91 13.17 3.10
CA THR A 95 3.75 12.15 3.73
C THR A 95 4.00 12.48 5.20
N GLY A 96 3.67 11.53 6.09
CA GLY A 96 3.97 11.64 7.51
C GLY A 96 3.13 12.69 8.26
N TYR A 97 1.95 13.08 7.74
CA TYR A 97 1.08 14.02 8.44
C TYR A 97 0.77 13.54 9.87
N GLY A 98 0.83 14.45 10.82
CA GLY A 98 0.66 14.14 12.25
C GLY A 98 1.92 13.62 12.96
N GLN A 99 2.97 13.28 12.22
CA GLN A 99 4.26 12.89 12.80
C GLN A 99 5.14 14.12 13.07
N PRO A 100 6.04 14.09 14.09
CA PRO A 100 6.85 15.26 14.48
C PRO A 100 7.66 15.88 13.33
N SER A 101 8.25 15.06 12.45
CA SER A 101 9.05 15.47 11.28
C SER A 101 8.32 15.31 9.95
N GLY A 102 7.04 14.92 9.96
CA GLY A 102 6.22 14.74 8.78
C GLY A 102 5.71 16.06 8.18
N PHE A 103 4.84 15.94 7.19
CA PHE A 103 4.24 17.08 6.52
C PHE A 103 3.48 17.98 7.49
N LYS A 104 3.71 19.28 7.38
CA LYS A 104 3.00 20.33 8.12
C LYS A 104 2.23 21.26 7.18
N ASP A 105 2.93 21.87 6.24
CA ASP A 105 2.37 22.75 5.23
C ASP A 105 3.35 22.91 4.04
N LEU A 106 2.88 23.55 2.98
CA LEU A 106 3.66 23.79 1.76
C LEU A 106 4.89 24.69 1.96
N ALA A 107 4.85 25.59 2.94
CA ALA A 107 5.93 26.55 3.16
C ALA A 107 7.09 25.91 3.94
N THR A 108 6.77 25.07 4.92
CA THR A 108 7.78 24.49 5.84
C THR A 108 8.26 23.11 5.43
N THR A 109 7.41 22.29 4.80
CA THR A 109 7.72 20.90 4.43
C THR A 109 7.33 20.55 2.99
N PRO A 110 7.71 21.36 1.97
CA PRO A 110 7.31 21.13 0.58
C PRO A 110 7.82 19.80 -0.01
N ASN A 111 8.89 19.24 0.54
CA ASN A 111 9.47 17.95 0.15
C ASN A 111 8.65 16.74 0.59
N LEU A 112 7.63 16.93 1.42
CA LEU A 112 6.73 15.88 1.93
C LEU A 112 5.31 15.97 1.35
N VAL A 113 5.13 16.81 0.35
CA VAL A 113 3.88 16.95 -0.40
C VAL A 113 3.60 15.67 -1.20
N GLY A 114 2.34 15.25 -1.19
CA GLY A 114 1.91 14.03 -1.89
C GLY A 114 2.41 12.74 -1.22
N THR A 115 2.27 11.62 -1.93
CA THR A 115 2.72 10.32 -1.46
C THR A 115 4.15 10.08 -1.91
N THR A 116 5.11 10.41 -1.05
CA THR A 116 6.55 10.21 -1.31
C THR A 116 6.96 8.75 -1.03
N CYS A 117 8.24 8.41 -1.25
CA CYS A 117 8.78 7.09 -0.89
C CYS A 117 8.49 6.75 0.58
N GLU A 118 8.65 7.73 1.45
CA GLU A 118 8.45 7.59 2.89
C GLU A 118 6.98 7.48 3.30
N GLY A 119 6.04 7.80 2.42
CA GLY A 119 4.62 7.51 2.64
C GLY A 119 4.34 6.02 2.73
N CYS A 120 5.14 5.21 2.03
CA CYS A 120 5.06 3.76 2.08
C CYS A 120 6.12 3.13 3.00
N HIS A 121 7.35 3.65 2.99
CA HIS A 121 8.50 3.05 3.68
C HIS A 121 8.74 3.60 5.09
N GLY A 122 8.02 4.67 5.48
CA GLY A 122 8.26 5.40 6.73
C GLY A 122 9.49 6.30 6.68
N PRO A 123 9.85 6.96 7.80
CA PRO A 123 10.95 7.94 7.86
C PRO A 123 12.28 7.30 7.50
N GLY A 124 13.04 7.97 6.62
CA GLY A 124 14.23 7.43 5.97
C GLY A 124 15.56 7.86 6.57
N SER A 125 15.59 8.70 7.60
CA SER A 125 16.83 9.28 8.09
C SER A 125 17.85 8.26 8.62
N GLU A 126 17.42 7.22 9.32
CA GLU A 126 18.33 6.17 9.81
C GLU A 126 18.82 5.30 8.65
N HIS A 127 17.96 5.00 7.68
CA HIS A 127 18.34 4.27 6.48
C HIS A 127 19.39 5.04 5.67
N GLU A 128 19.18 6.34 5.44
CA GLU A 128 20.16 7.18 4.75
C GLU A 128 21.50 7.18 5.46
N LYS A 129 21.51 7.39 6.77
CA LYS A 129 22.72 7.38 7.60
C LYS A 129 23.48 6.05 7.52
N THR A 130 22.76 4.93 7.66
CA THR A 130 23.33 3.58 7.59
C THR A 130 23.87 3.26 6.21
N CYS A 131 23.19 3.67 5.14
CA CYS A 131 23.55 3.32 3.77
C CYS A 131 24.54 4.30 3.13
N LYS A 132 24.73 5.49 3.68
CA LYS A 132 25.67 6.49 3.14
C LYS A 132 27.10 5.96 2.90
N PRO A 133 27.70 5.11 3.76
CA PRO A 133 28.98 4.49 3.49
C PRO A 133 29.02 3.55 2.27
N PHE A 134 27.85 3.12 1.79
CA PHE A 134 27.74 2.15 0.69
C PHE A 134 27.61 2.78 -0.68
N LEU A 135 27.48 4.10 -0.78
CA LEU A 135 27.21 4.84 -2.02
C LEU A 135 28.11 4.46 -3.20
N ASN A 136 29.38 4.18 -2.94
CA ASN A 136 30.37 3.87 -3.96
C ASN A 136 30.66 2.37 -4.09
N LYS A 137 29.95 1.51 -3.38
CA LYS A 137 30.12 0.06 -3.48
C LYS A 137 29.32 -0.51 -4.63
N LYS A 138 29.97 -1.33 -5.46
CA LYS A 138 29.29 -2.05 -6.56
C LYS A 138 28.43 -3.20 -6.03
N THR A 139 28.86 -3.84 -4.95
CA THR A 139 28.17 -4.96 -4.31
C THR A 139 28.31 -4.80 -2.80
N LEU A 140 27.25 -5.16 -2.07
CA LEU A 140 27.25 -5.22 -0.62
C LEU A 140 27.52 -6.65 -0.15
N SER A 141 28.12 -6.81 1.02
CA SER A 141 28.14 -8.11 1.69
C SER A 141 26.75 -8.47 2.22
N PRO A 142 26.50 -9.75 2.54
CA PRO A 142 25.22 -10.15 3.12
C PRO A 142 24.89 -9.40 4.43
N GLU A 143 25.88 -9.07 5.24
CA GLU A 143 25.73 -8.31 6.50
C GLU A 143 25.38 -6.85 6.22
N GLU A 144 26.01 -6.25 5.21
CA GLU A 144 25.71 -4.87 4.79
C GLU A 144 24.31 -4.78 4.18
N GLU A 145 23.90 -5.75 3.36
CA GLU A 145 22.54 -5.83 2.85
C GLU A 145 21.50 -5.97 3.97
N LYS A 146 21.82 -6.81 4.96
CA LYS A 146 20.95 -6.97 6.12
C LYS A 146 20.84 -5.68 6.91
N SER A 147 21.98 -5.02 7.19
CA SER A 147 22.01 -3.73 7.89
C SER A 147 21.20 -2.66 7.15
N ALA A 148 21.35 -2.58 5.83
CA ALA A 148 20.56 -1.66 5.00
C ALA A 148 19.06 -1.95 5.08
N ARG A 149 18.63 -3.20 5.05
CA ARG A 149 17.22 -3.58 5.17
C ARG A 149 16.64 -3.29 6.54
N ASP A 150 17.40 -3.61 7.59
CA ASP A 150 16.96 -3.44 8.97
C ASP A 150 16.85 -1.96 9.38
N SER A 151 17.55 -1.06 8.67
CA SER A 151 17.57 0.37 8.96
C SER A 151 16.37 1.14 8.39
N ILE A 152 15.62 0.57 7.43
CA ILE A 152 14.38 1.17 6.93
C ILE A 152 13.20 0.71 7.78
N TYR A 153 12.36 1.63 8.21
CA TYR A 153 11.23 1.34 9.10
C TYR A 153 10.27 0.30 8.52
N LYS A 154 9.98 0.40 7.21
CA LYS A 154 9.10 -0.55 6.51
C LYS A 154 9.73 -0.96 5.19
N VAL A 155 10.21 -2.19 5.11
CA VAL A 155 10.77 -2.72 3.85
C VAL A 155 9.66 -2.97 2.83
N LEU A 156 8.62 -3.68 3.22
CA LEU A 156 7.42 -3.97 2.42
C LEU A 156 6.22 -4.05 3.35
N PRO A 157 5.61 -2.92 3.68
CA PRO A 157 4.47 -2.92 4.58
C PRO A 157 3.27 -3.58 3.90
N LYS A 158 2.75 -4.64 4.51
CA LYS A 158 1.67 -5.45 3.93
C LYS A 158 0.40 -4.64 3.68
N ASN A 159 0.09 -3.67 4.52
CA ASN A 159 -1.18 -2.96 4.50
C ASN A 159 -1.05 -1.44 4.35
N VAL A 160 0.12 -0.94 3.93
CA VAL A 160 0.33 0.51 3.79
C VAL A 160 -0.66 1.16 2.82
N CYS A 161 -1.05 0.45 1.78
CA CYS A 161 -1.99 0.98 0.78
C CYS A 161 -3.37 1.26 1.38
N VAL A 162 -3.84 0.43 2.31
CA VAL A 162 -5.19 0.53 2.88
C VAL A 162 -5.34 1.69 3.87
N ALA A 163 -4.24 2.31 4.30
CA ALA A 163 -4.30 3.56 5.06
C ALA A 163 -4.97 4.70 4.27
N CYS A 164 -4.88 4.67 2.93
CA CYS A 164 -5.47 5.65 2.03
C CYS A 164 -6.40 5.02 0.99
N HIS A 165 -6.24 3.73 0.66
CA HIS A 165 -7.02 3.01 -0.33
C HIS A 165 -7.81 1.87 0.31
N MET A 166 -9.08 1.71 -0.06
CA MET A 166 -9.83 0.48 0.18
C MET A 166 -9.54 -0.53 -0.94
N VAL A 167 -9.86 -1.79 -0.73
CA VAL A 167 -9.68 -2.87 -1.72
C VAL A 167 -10.33 -2.56 -3.07
N GLN A 168 -11.37 -1.72 -3.09
CA GLN A 168 -12.14 -1.35 -4.27
C GLN A 168 -12.08 0.14 -4.61
N GLY A 169 -11.09 0.88 -4.12
CA GLY A 169 -10.99 2.32 -4.38
C GLY A 169 -10.24 3.09 -3.30
N HIS A 170 -10.69 4.30 -3.02
CA HIS A 170 -10.19 5.11 -1.92
C HIS A 170 -11.00 4.87 -0.64
N VAL A 171 -10.39 5.08 0.51
CA VAL A 171 -11.13 5.35 1.74
C VAL A 171 -12.14 6.45 1.45
N GLU A 172 -13.36 6.33 2.00
CA GLU A 172 -14.42 7.30 1.75
C GLU A 172 -13.91 8.72 1.99
N HIS A 173 -13.95 9.52 0.93
CA HIS A 173 -13.55 10.91 1.02
C HIS A 173 -14.53 11.70 1.88
N PRO A 174 -14.05 12.61 2.74
CA PRO A 174 -14.93 13.60 3.35
C PRO A 174 -15.75 14.30 2.26
N LYS A 175 -17.01 14.64 2.56
CA LYS A 175 -17.87 15.38 1.63
C LYS A 175 -17.19 16.71 1.28
N TYR A 176 -16.96 16.94 0.00
CA TYR A 176 -16.39 18.19 -0.52
C TYR A 176 -17.01 18.57 -1.86
N ASP A 177 -17.06 19.86 -2.15
CA ASP A 177 -17.60 20.34 -3.41
C ASP A 177 -16.57 20.11 -4.52
N LYS A 178 -16.87 19.19 -5.42
CA LYS A 178 -16.14 19.12 -6.68
C LYS A 178 -16.55 20.32 -7.52
N LYS A 179 -15.61 21.18 -7.86
CA LYS A 179 -15.80 22.20 -8.89
C LYS A 179 -15.39 21.64 -10.23
#